data_1c3ec0f61fe30e86a88d5ebde0487ed4
#
_entry.id   1c3ec0f61fe30e86a88d5ebde0487ed4
#
_cell.length_a   1.000
_cell.length_b   1.000
_cell.length_c   1.000
_cell.angle_alpha   90.00
_cell.angle_beta   90.00
_cell.angle_gamma   90.00
#
_symmetry.space_group_name_H-M   'P 1'
#
loop_
_entity.id
_entity.type
_entity.pdbx_description
1 polymer ?
#
loop_
_entity_poly.entity_id
_entity_poly.type
_entity_poly.pdbx_seq_one_letter_code
_entity_poly.pdbx_strand_id
1 'polypeptide(L)'
;MKRLFSLILFLGLAVNVFAQSDSLAFVNGPWLSERVDGLVMRRCQFEQGSLFASNQHIMVWELSDTDDFALQLAYRPERTKTSDMAKEQHAVAAVNGSFFDMGRHFPVLFLRIDGEDLGQTTQEETKLQSENYRFGTLAVTLDSVYILKTDTVSQWEAGLPYPNMMTARPLLIFEGEMLPLQEDLGFVNDRHNRTAVGIRADGTVLLIVVDGRAPKAAGMSLKELQQVMRWLGCRDALNLDGGGSTTFYADLRGNHGVLNYPSDNGRFDHEGERTVSNAVLVVRKAKKR
;
A
#
# COMPACT_ATOMS: atom_id res chain seq x y z
N MET A 1 -4.52 28.84 37.19
CA MET A 1 -5.19 28.65 35.87
C MET A 1 -4.43 29.23 34.69
N LYS A 2 -3.72 30.36 34.76
CA LYS A 2 -3.00 30.94 33.60
C LYS A 2 -1.76 30.15 33.10
N ARG A 3 -1.12 29.34 33.98
CA ARG A 3 0.08 28.56 33.57
C ARG A 3 -0.25 27.24 32.84
N LEU A 4 -1.44 26.67 33.05
CA LEU A 4 -1.86 25.45 32.36
C LEU A 4 -2.24 25.70 30.88
N PHE A 5 -2.82 26.86 30.59
CA PHE A 5 -3.19 27.25 29.23
C PHE A 5 -1.96 27.50 28.34
N SER A 6 -0.87 28.07 28.89
CA SER A 6 0.38 28.28 28.15
C SER A 6 1.07 26.97 27.75
N LEU A 7 0.96 25.92 28.59
CA LEU A 7 1.61 24.63 28.30
C LEU A 7 0.88 23.87 27.18
N ILE A 8 -0.45 23.92 27.15
CA ILE A 8 -1.27 23.26 26.10
C ILE A 8 -1.07 23.97 24.73
N LEU A 9 -0.96 25.29 24.72
CA LEU A 9 -0.69 26.05 23.51
C LEU A 9 0.71 25.77 22.94
N PHE A 10 1.72 25.58 23.82
CA PHE A 10 3.09 25.25 23.39
C PHE A 10 3.21 23.83 22.81
N LEU A 11 2.48 22.84 23.38
CA LEU A 11 2.44 21.47 22.84
C LEU A 11 1.75 21.42 21.46
N GLY A 12 0.64 22.14 21.29
CA GLY A 12 -0.07 22.20 20.01
C GLY A 12 0.74 22.89 18.90
N LEU A 13 1.51 23.91 19.24
CA LEU A 13 2.42 24.60 18.31
C LEU A 13 3.62 23.70 17.91
N ALA A 14 4.19 22.94 18.85
CA ALA A 14 5.31 22.06 18.56
C ALA A 14 4.89 20.92 17.59
N VAL A 15 3.75 20.29 17.80
CA VAL A 15 3.24 19.23 16.91
C VAL A 15 2.99 19.74 15.49
N ASN A 16 2.43 20.93 15.35
CA ASN A 16 2.18 21.51 14.02
C ASN A 16 3.49 21.89 13.30
N VAL A 17 4.51 22.34 14.01
CA VAL A 17 5.83 22.68 13.42
C VAL A 17 6.54 21.43 12.91
N PHE A 18 6.48 20.31 13.63
CA PHE A 18 7.07 19.05 13.16
C PHE A 18 6.33 18.49 11.94
N ALA A 19 5.00 18.46 11.94
CA ALA A 19 4.20 17.98 10.81
C ALA A 19 4.43 18.83 9.54
N GLN A 20 4.59 20.13 9.68
CA GLN A 20 4.93 21.03 8.57
C GLN A 20 6.36 20.81 8.07
N SER A 21 7.29 20.48 8.96
CA SER A 21 8.67 20.12 8.62
C SER A 21 8.73 18.83 7.79
N ASP A 22 8.01 17.77 8.20
CA ASP A 22 7.99 16.48 7.49
C ASP A 22 7.35 16.59 6.11
N SER A 23 6.25 17.35 5.96
CA SER A 23 5.62 17.62 4.67
C SER A 23 6.58 18.31 3.69
N LEU A 24 7.30 19.34 4.16
CA LEU A 24 8.31 20.03 3.35
C LEU A 24 9.49 19.12 3.01
N ALA A 25 9.95 18.31 3.96
CA ALA A 25 11.02 17.34 3.74
C ALA A 25 10.59 16.30 2.68
N PHE A 26 9.35 15.81 2.73
CA PHE A 26 8.82 14.88 1.77
C PHE A 26 8.73 15.48 0.36
N VAL A 27 8.13 16.65 0.23
CA VAL A 27 7.93 17.33 -1.07
C VAL A 27 9.29 17.70 -1.72
N ASN A 28 10.22 18.20 -0.93
CA ASN A 28 11.55 18.62 -1.40
C ASN A 28 12.61 17.51 -1.33
N GLY A 29 12.19 16.27 -1.01
CA GLY A 29 13.09 15.14 -0.94
C GLY A 29 13.81 14.85 -2.27
N PRO A 30 14.92 14.09 -2.23
CA PRO A 30 15.70 13.76 -3.43
C PRO A 30 15.01 12.69 -4.28
N TRP A 31 13.81 12.98 -4.74
CA TRP A 31 13.02 12.07 -5.58
C TRP A 31 13.69 11.84 -6.93
N LEU A 32 13.97 10.59 -7.22
CA LEU A 32 14.35 10.12 -8.55
C LEU A 32 13.09 9.65 -9.26
N SER A 33 12.90 10.08 -10.51
CA SER A 33 11.79 9.64 -11.37
C SER A 33 12.36 9.08 -12.65
N GLU A 34 11.93 7.88 -13.00
CA GLU A 34 12.36 7.19 -14.21
C GLU A 34 11.18 6.46 -14.87
N ARG A 35 11.31 6.08 -16.14
CA ARG A 35 10.33 5.25 -16.82
C ARG A 35 10.88 3.85 -17.00
N VAL A 36 10.13 2.88 -16.49
CA VAL A 36 10.40 1.45 -16.68
C VAL A 36 9.35 0.92 -17.64
N ASP A 37 9.77 0.55 -18.81
CA ASP A 37 8.90 0.06 -19.89
C ASP A 37 7.70 0.99 -20.22
N GLY A 38 7.86 2.29 -19.98
CA GLY A 38 6.85 3.32 -20.20
C GLY A 38 6.08 3.74 -18.94
N LEU A 39 6.05 2.90 -17.91
CA LEU A 39 5.43 3.20 -16.61
C LEU A 39 6.33 4.13 -15.77
N VAL A 40 5.76 5.09 -15.09
CA VAL A 40 6.51 6.00 -14.20
C VAL A 40 6.81 5.32 -12.88
N MET A 41 8.09 5.26 -12.54
CA MET A 41 8.57 4.87 -11.22
C MET A 41 9.19 6.07 -10.52
N ARG A 42 8.85 6.27 -9.25
CA ARG A 42 9.52 7.24 -8.38
C ARG A 42 10.09 6.53 -7.17
N ARG A 43 11.27 6.98 -6.74
CA ARG A 43 11.89 6.49 -5.51
C ARG A 43 12.61 7.60 -4.76
N CYS A 44 12.65 7.51 -3.45
CA CYS A 44 13.35 8.45 -2.59
C CYS A 44 13.97 7.73 -1.39
N GLN A 45 15.23 8.05 -1.12
CA GLN A 45 15.92 7.67 0.11
C GLN A 45 16.04 8.91 0.98
N PHE A 46 15.35 8.92 2.12
CA PHE A 46 15.48 9.95 3.14
C PHE A 46 16.49 9.49 4.19
N GLU A 47 17.55 10.24 4.33
CA GLU A 47 18.66 9.93 5.23
C GLU A 47 18.75 10.92 6.39
N GLN A 48 19.61 10.62 7.38
CA GLN A 48 19.91 11.49 8.53
C GLN A 48 18.67 11.91 9.35
N GLY A 49 17.65 11.07 9.37
CA GLY A 49 16.41 11.37 10.09
C GLY A 49 15.56 12.49 9.46
N SER A 50 15.73 12.75 8.18
CA SER A 50 15.11 13.87 7.48
C SER A 50 13.58 13.74 7.30
N LEU A 51 13.01 12.55 7.44
CA LEU A 51 11.57 12.32 7.37
C LEU A 51 11.10 11.53 8.60
N PHE A 52 10.15 12.05 9.36
CA PHE A 52 9.66 11.46 10.62
C PHE A 52 10.77 11.14 11.63
N ALA A 53 11.80 11.98 11.70
CA ALA A 53 13.01 11.79 12.51
C ALA A 53 13.65 10.40 12.31
N SER A 54 13.61 9.87 11.07
CA SER A 54 14.12 8.54 10.72
C SER A 54 14.60 8.46 9.27
N ASN A 55 15.34 7.40 8.95
CA ASN A 55 15.67 7.08 7.57
C ASN A 55 14.50 6.34 6.93
N GLN A 56 14.13 6.73 5.72
CA GLN A 56 13.01 6.14 4.99
C GLN A 56 13.41 5.83 3.55
N HIS A 57 12.97 4.70 3.03
CA HIS A 57 13.07 4.36 1.62
C HIS A 57 11.66 4.13 1.07
N ILE A 58 11.27 4.92 0.07
CA ILE A 58 9.93 4.93 -0.50
C ILE A 58 10.03 4.72 -2.00
N MET A 59 9.19 3.83 -2.54
CA MET A 59 9.05 3.57 -3.96
C MET A 59 7.59 3.67 -4.38
N VAL A 60 7.34 4.24 -5.55
CA VAL A 60 5.99 4.51 -6.07
C VAL A 60 5.93 4.16 -7.55
N TRP A 61 4.96 3.33 -7.93
CA TRP A 61 4.47 3.25 -9.30
C TRP A 61 3.34 4.25 -9.51
N GLU A 62 3.37 5.00 -10.61
CA GLU A 62 2.31 5.92 -11.02
C GLU A 62 1.72 5.46 -12.35
N LEU A 63 0.40 5.17 -12.34
CA LEU A 63 -0.38 4.81 -13.51
C LEU A 63 -1.40 5.90 -13.78
N SER A 64 -1.29 6.60 -14.90
CA SER A 64 -2.30 7.57 -15.33
C SER A 64 -3.34 6.90 -16.25
N ASP A 65 -4.52 7.51 -16.36
CA ASP A 65 -5.60 7.01 -17.26
C ASP A 65 -5.18 6.98 -18.74
N THR A 66 -4.17 7.79 -19.10
CA THR A 66 -3.64 7.86 -20.47
C THR A 66 -2.60 6.78 -20.76
N ASP A 67 -2.18 6.02 -19.75
CA ASP A 67 -1.18 4.96 -19.91
C ASP A 67 -1.81 3.71 -20.54
N ASP A 68 -1.00 2.99 -21.32
CA ASP A 68 -1.38 1.70 -21.89
C ASP A 68 -1.36 0.55 -20.86
N PHE A 69 -1.63 0.87 -19.59
CA PHE A 69 -1.57 -0.08 -18.48
C PHE A 69 -2.91 -0.24 -17.77
N ALA A 70 -3.11 -1.42 -17.20
CA ALA A 70 -4.23 -1.74 -16.32
C ALA A 70 -3.71 -2.43 -15.05
N LEU A 71 -4.48 -2.33 -13.96
CA LEU A 71 -4.27 -3.20 -12.81
C LEU A 71 -4.90 -4.56 -13.07
N GLN A 72 -4.25 -5.59 -12.52
CA GLN A 72 -4.77 -6.95 -12.44
C GLN A 72 -4.50 -7.49 -11.04
N LEU A 73 -5.45 -8.24 -10.50
CA LEU A 73 -5.24 -8.98 -9.26
C LEU A 73 -4.77 -10.39 -9.60
N ALA A 74 -3.81 -10.90 -8.83
CA ALA A 74 -3.32 -12.27 -8.95
C ALA A 74 -3.50 -13.03 -7.64
N TYR A 75 -3.81 -14.32 -7.74
CA TYR A 75 -3.93 -15.23 -6.60
C TYR A 75 -3.26 -16.56 -6.92
N ARG A 76 -2.67 -17.16 -5.89
CA ARG A 76 -2.16 -18.54 -5.93
C ARG A 76 -2.57 -19.26 -4.64
N PRO A 77 -3.20 -20.44 -4.75
CA PRO A 77 -3.57 -21.27 -3.60
C PRO A 77 -2.32 -21.75 -2.84
N GLU A 78 -1.22 -21.97 -3.56
CA GLU A 78 0.10 -22.17 -2.98
C GLU A 78 0.84 -20.84 -3.00
N ARG A 79 1.32 -20.40 -1.82
CA ARG A 79 2.04 -19.13 -1.71
C ARG A 79 3.17 -19.04 -2.73
N THR A 80 3.19 -17.97 -3.47
CA THR A 80 4.15 -17.70 -4.53
C THR A 80 4.76 -16.31 -4.34
N LYS A 81 5.97 -16.07 -4.76
CA LYS A 81 6.57 -14.74 -4.73
C LYS A 81 5.79 -13.78 -5.62
N THR A 82 5.64 -12.53 -5.19
CA THR A 82 5.05 -11.46 -6.01
C THR A 82 5.74 -11.35 -7.36
N SER A 83 7.08 -11.42 -7.36
CA SER A 83 7.89 -11.39 -8.58
C SER A 83 7.61 -12.56 -9.54
N ASP A 84 7.32 -13.75 -9.01
CA ASP A 84 7.01 -14.92 -9.84
C ASP A 84 5.58 -14.82 -10.41
N MET A 85 4.59 -14.41 -9.61
CA MET A 85 3.25 -14.10 -10.11
C MET A 85 3.28 -13.03 -11.21
N ALA A 86 4.11 -11.99 -11.04
CA ALA A 86 4.28 -10.94 -12.03
C ALA A 86 4.89 -11.47 -13.36
N LYS A 87 5.92 -12.29 -13.27
CA LYS A 87 6.55 -12.92 -14.45
C LYS A 87 5.60 -13.83 -15.21
N GLU A 88 4.84 -14.68 -14.50
CA GLU A 88 3.85 -15.60 -15.08
C GLU A 88 2.76 -14.85 -15.86
N GLN A 89 2.37 -13.66 -15.39
CA GLN A 89 1.34 -12.83 -16.01
C GLN A 89 1.91 -11.76 -16.95
N HIS A 90 3.22 -11.79 -17.22
CA HIS A 90 3.90 -10.78 -18.04
C HIS A 90 3.65 -9.34 -17.58
N ALA A 91 3.55 -9.16 -16.25
CA ALA A 91 3.35 -7.85 -15.67
C ALA A 91 4.62 -6.99 -15.75
N VAL A 92 4.47 -5.71 -16.08
CA VAL A 92 5.58 -4.75 -16.14
C VAL A 92 6.00 -4.29 -14.75
N ALA A 93 5.06 -4.31 -13.80
CA ALA A 93 5.28 -3.94 -12.41
C ALA A 93 4.34 -4.72 -11.50
N ALA A 94 4.68 -4.84 -10.21
CA ALA A 94 3.81 -5.43 -9.21
C ALA A 94 4.15 -4.98 -7.79
N VAL A 95 3.16 -5.12 -6.91
CA VAL A 95 3.35 -5.12 -5.45
C VAL A 95 2.59 -6.29 -4.84
N ASN A 96 2.96 -6.72 -3.62
CA ASN A 96 2.18 -7.71 -2.88
C ASN A 96 0.75 -7.20 -2.62
N GLY A 97 -0.18 -8.10 -2.41
CA GLY A 97 -1.59 -7.78 -2.22
C GLY A 97 -2.02 -7.71 -0.75
N SER A 98 -3.19 -8.27 -0.46
CA SER A 98 -3.86 -8.22 0.82
C SER A 98 -3.42 -9.34 1.77
N PHE A 99 -3.96 -9.31 2.98
CA PHE A 99 -3.64 -10.20 4.10
C PHE A 99 -4.06 -11.65 3.84
N PHE A 100 -3.25 -12.58 4.30
CA PHE A 100 -3.48 -14.01 4.15
C PHE A 100 -3.07 -14.79 5.41
N ASP A 101 -3.61 -15.98 5.57
CA ASP A 101 -3.22 -16.90 6.64
C ASP A 101 -1.88 -17.57 6.30
N MET A 102 -0.88 -17.35 7.13
CA MET A 102 0.47 -17.88 6.94
C MET A 102 0.53 -19.41 7.01
N GLY A 103 -0.36 -20.04 7.75
CA GLY A 103 -0.40 -21.49 7.96
C GLY A 103 -1.26 -22.23 6.91
N ARG A 104 -2.40 -21.67 6.56
CA ARG A 104 -3.40 -22.26 5.67
C ARG A 104 -3.37 -21.72 4.24
N HIS A 105 -2.59 -20.66 4.01
CA HIS A 105 -2.27 -20.08 2.70
C HIS A 105 -3.46 -19.47 1.91
N PHE A 106 -4.56 -19.12 2.57
CA PHE A 106 -5.69 -18.46 1.92
C PHE A 106 -5.84 -17.00 2.32
N PRO A 107 -6.51 -16.16 1.50
CA PRO A 107 -6.85 -14.79 1.87
C PRO A 107 -7.78 -14.77 3.09
N VAL A 108 -7.45 -13.95 4.11
CA VAL A 108 -8.29 -13.79 5.31
C VAL A 108 -9.35 -12.70 5.14
N LEU A 109 -9.25 -11.92 4.06
CA LEU A 109 -10.20 -10.89 3.63
C LEU A 109 -10.78 -11.27 2.27
N PHE A 110 -11.87 -10.60 1.89
CA PHE A 110 -12.55 -10.87 0.63
C PHE A 110 -11.60 -10.69 -0.57
N LEU A 111 -11.60 -11.68 -1.44
CA LEU A 111 -10.88 -11.67 -2.70
C LEU A 111 -11.75 -12.30 -3.79
N ARG A 112 -11.94 -11.57 -4.89
CA ARG A 112 -12.59 -12.04 -6.12
C ARG A 112 -11.68 -11.77 -7.30
N ILE A 113 -11.51 -12.74 -8.16
CA ILE A 113 -10.77 -12.61 -9.43
C ILE A 113 -11.62 -13.22 -10.53
N ASP A 114 -11.81 -12.47 -11.62
CA ASP A 114 -12.60 -12.86 -12.80
C ASP A 114 -14.02 -13.36 -12.45
N GLY A 115 -14.63 -12.77 -11.41
CA GLY A 115 -15.97 -13.11 -10.92
C GLY A 115 -16.02 -14.30 -9.96
N GLU A 116 -14.90 -14.98 -9.70
CA GLU A 116 -14.82 -16.08 -8.74
C GLU A 116 -14.40 -15.58 -7.35
N ASP A 117 -15.18 -15.88 -6.32
CA ASP A 117 -14.88 -15.57 -4.92
C ASP A 117 -13.87 -16.57 -4.35
N LEU A 118 -12.63 -16.14 -4.18
CA LEU A 118 -11.48 -16.95 -3.77
C LEU A 118 -11.16 -16.83 -2.28
N GLY A 119 -11.68 -15.81 -1.61
CA GLY A 119 -11.52 -15.56 -0.19
C GLY A 119 -12.71 -14.80 0.37
N GLN A 120 -13.00 -15.03 1.65
CA GLN A 120 -14.04 -14.32 2.38
C GLN A 120 -13.43 -13.71 3.65
N THR A 121 -13.97 -12.55 4.05
CA THR A 121 -13.57 -11.93 5.30
C THR A 121 -13.90 -12.85 6.48
N THR A 122 -12.87 -13.26 7.22
CA THR A 122 -13.05 -14.18 8.35
C THR A 122 -13.79 -13.48 9.50
N GLN A 123 -14.35 -14.29 10.43
CA GLN A 123 -15.03 -13.72 11.61
C GLN A 123 -14.09 -12.89 12.49
N GLU A 124 -12.81 -13.27 12.60
CA GLU A 124 -11.80 -12.51 13.33
C GLU A 124 -11.57 -11.15 12.68
N GLU A 125 -11.42 -11.09 11.36
CA GLU A 125 -11.26 -9.84 10.63
C GLU A 125 -12.53 -8.98 10.69
N THR A 126 -13.73 -9.56 10.60
CA THR A 126 -15.00 -8.85 10.77
C THR A 126 -15.09 -8.19 12.15
N LYS A 127 -14.62 -8.86 13.20
CA LYS A 127 -14.55 -8.29 14.54
C LYS A 127 -13.58 -7.11 14.61
N LEU A 128 -12.39 -7.24 14.01
CA LEU A 128 -11.42 -6.14 13.93
C LEU A 128 -11.99 -4.92 13.19
N GLN A 129 -12.75 -5.14 12.11
CA GLN A 129 -13.41 -4.06 11.38
C GLN A 129 -14.38 -3.28 12.26
N SER A 130 -15.19 -3.97 13.05
CA SER A 130 -16.20 -3.33 13.90
C SER A 130 -15.61 -2.53 15.07
N GLU A 131 -14.46 -2.95 15.59
CA GLU A 131 -13.86 -2.40 16.80
C GLU A 131 -12.77 -1.37 16.50
N ASN A 132 -11.98 -1.54 15.45
CA ASN A 132 -10.66 -0.91 15.35
C ASN A 132 -10.40 -0.13 14.08
N TYR A 133 -10.87 -0.60 12.90
CA TYR A 133 -10.52 0.02 11.63
C TYR A 133 -11.69 0.04 10.65
N ARG A 134 -11.60 0.95 9.69
CA ARG A 134 -12.39 0.82 8.47
C ARG A 134 -11.61 -0.01 7.46
N PHE A 135 -12.27 -0.97 6.83
CA PHE A 135 -11.72 -1.70 5.71
C PHE A 135 -12.04 -0.97 4.41
N GLY A 136 -11.29 -1.28 3.38
CA GLY A 136 -11.53 -0.82 2.03
C GLY A 136 -11.39 -1.97 1.05
N THR A 137 -12.05 -1.86 -0.08
CA THR A 137 -11.96 -2.83 -1.17
C THR A 137 -11.44 -2.15 -2.42
N LEU A 138 -10.28 -2.62 -2.90
CA LEU A 138 -9.78 -2.31 -4.22
C LEU A 138 -10.62 -3.07 -5.24
N ALA A 139 -11.39 -2.35 -6.07
CA ALA A 139 -12.17 -2.92 -7.16
C ALA A 139 -11.52 -2.54 -8.48
N VAL A 140 -11.28 -3.54 -9.33
CA VAL A 140 -10.54 -3.39 -10.59
C VAL A 140 -11.39 -3.90 -11.74
N THR A 141 -11.52 -3.07 -12.74
CA THR A 141 -12.08 -3.41 -14.07
C THR A 141 -11.02 -3.22 -15.14
N LEU A 142 -11.34 -3.53 -16.39
CA LEU A 142 -10.42 -3.35 -17.52
C LEU A 142 -9.96 -1.88 -17.68
N ASP A 143 -10.87 -0.93 -17.41
CA ASP A 143 -10.65 0.49 -17.70
C ASP A 143 -10.67 1.38 -16.44
N SER A 144 -10.93 0.83 -15.25
CA SER A 144 -11.13 1.65 -14.05
C SER A 144 -10.70 0.94 -12.78
N VAL A 145 -10.25 1.73 -11.82
CA VAL A 145 -9.84 1.29 -10.48
C VAL A 145 -10.59 2.13 -9.45
N TYR A 146 -11.14 1.49 -8.44
CA TYR A 146 -11.86 2.13 -7.35
C TYR A 146 -11.35 1.63 -6.00
N ILE A 147 -11.36 2.49 -5.01
CA ILE A 147 -11.26 2.11 -3.60
C ILE A 147 -12.64 2.36 -2.99
N LEU A 148 -13.29 1.30 -2.55
CA LEU A 148 -14.61 1.32 -1.95
C LEU A 148 -14.46 1.23 -0.44
N LYS A 149 -15.27 2.00 0.28
CA LYS A 149 -15.34 1.91 1.74
C LYS A 149 -16.27 0.78 2.11
N THR A 150 -15.79 -0.15 2.96
CA THR A 150 -16.61 -1.27 3.40
C THR A 150 -17.84 -0.81 4.19
N ASP A 151 -18.96 -1.48 3.94
CA ASP A 151 -20.17 -1.34 4.73
C ASP A 151 -20.04 -2.16 6.03
N THR A 152 -20.93 -1.92 6.97
CA THR A 152 -21.05 -2.69 8.22
C THR A 152 -21.77 -4.02 8.03
N VAL A 153 -22.36 -4.26 6.87
CA VAL A 153 -23.05 -5.53 6.51
C VAL A 153 -22.01 -6.60 6.18
N SER A 154 -22.12 -7.74 6.85
CA SER A 154 -21.23 -8.89 6.57
C SER A 154 -21.34 -9.31 5.11
N GLN A 155 -20.20 -9.58 4.45
CA GLN A 155 -20.11 -10.04 3.06
C GLN A 155 -20.77 -9.08 2.04
N TRP A 156 -20.83 -7.78 2.32
CA TRP A 156 -21.37 -6.77 1.42
C TRP A 156 -20.69 -6.80 0.04
N GLU A 157 -19.41 -7.16 -0.01
CA GLU A 157 -18.61 -7.25 -1.24
C GLU A 157 -19.18 -8.27 -2.23
N ALA A 158 -19.79 -9.35 -1.73
CA ALA A 158 -20.34 -10.42 -2.59
C ALA A 158 -21.44 -9.91 -3.54
N GLY A 159 -22.20 -8.88 -3.12
CA GLY A 159 -23.26 -8.25 -3.91
C GLY A 159 -22.78 -7.20 -4.92
N LEU A 160 -21.49 -6.85 -4.93
CA LEU A 160 -20.98 -5.82 -5.83
C LEU A 160 -20.70 -6.36 -7.24
N PRO A 161 -20.91 -5.55 -8.30
CA PRO A 161 -20.83 -5.99 -9.70
C PRO A 161 -19.41 -6.01 -10.28
N TYR A 162 -18.36 -5.88 -9.46
CA TYR A 162 -16.99 -5.84 -9.94
C TYR A 162 -16.40 -7.24 -10.10
N PRO A 163 -15.78 -7.56 -11.25
CA PRO A 163 -15.20 -8.88 -11.51
C PRO A 163 -13.93 -9.16 -10.70
N ASN A 164 -13.19 -8.11 -10.32
CA ASN A 164 -11.96 -8.23 -9.55
C ASN A 164 -12.01 -7.31 -8.35
N MET A 165 -11.91 -7.88 -7.16
CA MET A 165 -11.96 -7.15 -5.89
C MET A 165 -11.01 -7.73 -4.87
N MET A 166 -10.38 -6.87 -4.09
CA MET A 166 -9.48 -7.25 -2.99
C MET A 166 -9.72 -6.34 -1.80
N THR A 167 -10.26 -6.88 -0.72
CA THR A 167 -10.43 -6.16 0.54
C THR A 167 -9.12 -6.15 1.32
N ALA A 168 -8.81 -5.01 1.93
CA ALA A 168 -7.63 -4.81 2.77
C ALA A 168 -7.91 -3.82 3.91
N ARG A 169 -6.92 -3.60 4.79
CA ARG A 169 -7.06 -2.73 5.97
C ARG A 169 -5.77 -2.08 6.45
N PRO A 170 -5.88 -0.93 7.09
CA PRO A 170 -7.05 -0.06 7.15
C PRO A 170 -7.22 0.76 5.86
N LEU A 171 -8.44 1.23 5.64
CA LEU A 171 -8.70 2.33 4.71
C LEU A 171 -8.13 3.60 5.34
N LEU A 172 -7.18 4.24 4.66
CA LEU A 172 -6.42 5.37 5.18
C LEU A 172 -7.08 6.71 4.86
N ILE A 173 -7.46 6.90 3.60
CA ILE A 173 -8.09 8.12 3.08
C ILE A 173 -9.28 7.69 2.23
N PHE A 174 -10.39 8.40 2.36
CA PHE A 174 -11.57 8.18 1.55
C PHE A 174 -12.24 9.51 1.23
N GLU A 175 -12.49 9.78 -0.06
CA GLU A 175 -13.05 11.03 -0.56
C GLU A 175 -12.29 12.29 -0.09
N GLY A 176 -10.96 12.18 0.05
CA GLY A 176 -10.08 13.26 0.51
C GLY A 176 -9.96 13.39 2.04
N GLU A 177 -10.76 12.65 2.80
CA GLU A 177 -10.76 12.69 4.25
C GLU A 177 -9.86 11.59 4.83
N MET A 178 -8.95 11.98 5.75
CA MET A 178 -8.15 11.04 6.52
C MET A 178 -9.04 10.33 7.54
N LEU A 179 -9.09 8.99 7.47
CA LEU A 179 -9.94 8.22 8.39
C LEU A 179 -9.26 8.03 9.74
N PRO A 180 -10.03 7.96 10.84
CA PRO A 180 -9.49 7.68 12.16
C PRO A 180 -8.77 6.32 12.20
N LEU A 181 -7.60 6.29 12.83
CA LEU A 181 -6.84 5.08 13.12
C LEU A 181 -6.81 4.90 14.64
N GLN A 182 -7.02 3.68 15.11
CA GLN A 182 -7.02 3.40 16.54
C GLN A 182 -5.63 3.57 17.15
N GLU A 183 -5.54 4.38 18.22
CA GLU A 183 -4.26 4.90 18.70
C GLU A 183 -3.44 3.92 19.55
N ASP A 184 -4.06 2.93 20.15
CA ASP A 184 -3.46 2.01 21.12
C ASP A 184 -2.98 0.68 20.55
N LEU A 185 -3.05 0.50 19.23
CA LEU A 185 -2.63 -0.72 18.57
C LEU A 185 -1.21 -0.62 18.00
N GLY A 186 -0.36 -1.60 18.32
CA GLY A 186 0.98 -1.72 17.75
C GLY A 186 0.95 -1.77 16.23
N PHE A 187 -0.06 -2.43 15.63
CA PHE A 187 -0.24 -2.44 14.17
C PHE A 187 -0.33 -1.03 13.56
N VAL A 188 -0.95 -0.08 14.28
CA VAL A 188 -1.08 1.32 13.85
C VAL A 188 0.19 2.13 14.14
N ASN A 189 0.79 1.96 15.31
CA ASN A 189 1.83 2.84 15.82
C ASN A 189 3.24 2.37 15.51
N ASP A 190 3.45 1.05 15.36
CA ASP A 190 4.78 0.52 15.10
C ASP A 190 5.19 0.73 13.64
N ARG A 191 6.47 1.03 13.45
CA ARG A 191 7.06 1.17 12.13
C ARG A 191 7.37 -0.20 11.53
N HIS A 192 6.84 -0.44 10.34
CA HIS A 192 7.04 -1.64 9.54
C HIS A 192 7.25 -1.28 8.07
N ASN A 193 7.74 -2.24 7.28
CA ASN A 193 7.57 -2.17 5.84
C ASN A 193 6.07 -2.06 5.54
N ARG A 194 5.71 -1.21 4.57
CA ARG A 194 4.31 -0.98 4.20
C ARG A 194 4.13 -1.09 2.69
N THR A 195 2.96 -1.57 2.31
CA THR A 195 2.46 -1.54 0.93
C THR A 195 1.09 -0.87 0.95
N ALA A 196 0.83 0.00 -0.01
CA ALA A 196 -0.45 0.67 -0.13
C ALA A 196 -0.81 0.94 -1.59
N VAL A 197 -2.11 1.10 -1.84
CA VAL A 197 -2.65 1.62 -3.10
C VAL A 197 -3.36 2.94 -2.84
N GLY A 198 -3.21 3.90 -3.74
CA GLY A 198 -3.88 5.19 -3.68
C GLY A 198 -4.43 5.59 -5.04
N ILE A 199 -5.45 6.44 -5.03
CA ILE A 199 -6.04 7.03 -6.24
C ILE A 199 -6.09 8.54 -6.04
N ARG A 200 -5.51 9.30 -6.96
CA ARG A 200 -5.60 10.76 -6.99
C ARG A 200 -6.95 11.21 -7.56
N ALA A 201 -7.28 12.50 -7.37
CA ALA A 201 -8.50 13.08 -7.90
C ALA A 201 -8.57 13.07 -9.44
N ASP A 202 -7.43 13.03 -10.12
CA ASP A 202 -7.31 12.94 -11.59
C ASP A 202 -7.39 11.49 -12.10
N GLY A 203 -7.66 10.51 -11.23
CA GLY A 203 -7.70 9.09 -11.58
C GLY A 203 -6.34 8.36 -11.56
N THR A 204 -5.24 9.07 -11.39
CA THR A 204 -3.91 8.44 -11.30
C THR A 204 -3.85 7.44 -10.15
N VAL A 205 -3.51 6.20 -10.44
CA VAL A 205 -3.33 5.13 -9.45
C VAL A 205 -1.88 5.08 -9.01
N LEU A 206 -1.67 4.99 -7.71
CA LEU A 206 -0.35 4.85 -7.07
C LEU A 206 -0.25 3.50 -6.37
N LEU A 207 0.82 2.75 -6.64
CA LEU A 207 1.22 1.60 -5.83
C LEU A 207 2.48 1.99 -5.07
N ILE A 208 2.41 1.98 -3.73
CA ILE A 208 3.46 2.50 -2.86
C ILE A 208 4.03 1.39 -2.01
N VAL A 209 5.35 1.35 -1.92
CA VAL A 209 6.10 0.51 -0.99
C VAL A 209 7.02 1.38 -0.14
N VAL A 210 7.03 1.12 1.16
CA VAL A 210 7.96 1.67 2.13
C VAL A 210 8.77 0.52 2.72
N ASP A 211 10.09 0.56 2.57
CA ASP A 211 10.97 -0.40 3.23
C ASP A 211 11.10 -0.12 4.72
N GLY A 212 11.41 -1.13 5.49
CA GLY A 212 11.50 -1.00 6.94
C GLY A 212 12.36 -2.05 7.60
N ARG A 213 12.37 -2.04 8.95
CA ARG A 213 13.08 -3.01 9.80
C ARG A 213 14.61 -3.00 9.61
N ALA A 214 15.16 -1.90 9.11
CA ALA A 214 16.59 -1.73 8.88
C ALA A 214 17.07 -0.33 9.27
N PRO A 215 18.35 -0.15 9.66
CA PRO A 215 18.89 1.17 9.97
C PRO A 215 18.80 2.18 8.81
N LYS A 216 18.85 1.70 7.56
CA LYS A 216 18.72 2.51 6.35
C LYS A 216 17.26 2.84 5.99
N ALA A 217 16.31 2.07 6.51
CA ALA A 217 14.88 2.25 6.30
C ALA A 217 14.13 1.77 7.54
N ALA A 218 13.64 2.71 8.36
CA ALA A 218 12.94 2.40 9.59
C ALA A 218 11.55 1.78 9.34
N GLY A 219 10.96 2.09 8.21
CA GLY A 219 9.55 1.82 7.92
C GLY A 219 8.64 2.90 8.49
N MET A 220 7.35 2.72 8.32
CA MET A 220 6.33 3.69 8.74
C MET A 220 5.28 3.07 9.64
N SER A 221 4.80 3.85 10.62
CA SER A 221 3.52 3.63 11.25
C SER A 221 2.39 3.87 10.23
N LEU A 222 1.17 3.40 10.50
CA LEU A 222 0.05 3.68 9.61
C LEU A 222 -0.33 5.17 9.59
N LYS A 223 -0.08 5.89 10.68
CA LYS A 223 -0.28 7.35 10.73
C LYS A 223 0.69 8.10 9.81
N GLU A 224 1.97 7.69 9.80
CA GLU A 224 2.99 8.24 8.90
C GLU A 224 2.68 7.89 7.43
N LEU A 225 2.29 6.65 7.16
CA LEU A 225 1.86 6.23 5.83
C LEU A 225 0.64 7.04 5.33
N GLN A 226 -0.34 7.27 6.19
CA GLN A 226 -1.52 8.09 5.89
C GLN A 226 -1.13 9.52 5.50
N GLN A 227 -0.15 10.12 6.20
CA GLN A 227 0.39 11.44 5.84
C GLN A 227 1.08 11.41 4.46
N VAL A 228 1.91 10.39 4.22
CA VAL A 228 2.58 10.21 2.92
C VAL A 228 1.58 10.09 1.78
N MET A 229 0.51 9.28 1.95
CA MET A 229 -0.54 9.14 0.94
C MET A 229 -1.24 10.47 0.65
N ARG A 230 -1.49 11.28 1.69
CA ARG A 230 -2.04 12.63 1.54
C ARG A 230 -1.08 13.56 0.79
N TRP A 231 0.21 13.55 1.11
CA TRP A 231 1.21 14.38 0.42
C TRP A 231 1.45 13.95 -1.03
N LEU A 232 1.23 12.68 -1.35
CA LEU A 232 1.19 12.18 -2.73
C LEU A 232 -0.07 12.59 -3.50
N GLY A 233 -1.03 13.25 -2.84
CA GLY A 233 -2.25 13.77 -3.45
C GLY A 233 -3.36 12.73 -3.59
N CYS A 234 -3.33 11.64 -2.83
CA CYS A 234 -4.39 10.63 -2.87
C CYS A 234 -5.72 11.20 -2.35
N ARG A 235 -6.78 11.02 -3.13
CA ARG A 235 -8.16 11.21 -2.73
C ARG A 235 -8.66 9.99 -1.93
N ASP A 236 -8.27 8.80 -2.39
CA ASP A 236 -8.57 7.54 -1.73
C ASP A 236 -7.27 6.75 -1.53
N ALA A 237 -7.10 6.10 -0.36
CA ALA A 237 -5.90 5.32 -0.06
C ALA A 237 -6.19 4.14 0.85
N LEU A 238 -5.65 2.98 0.51
CA LEU A 238 -5.86 1.71 1.19
C LEU A 238 -4.51 1.06 1.52
N ASN A 239 -4.29 0.70 2.79
CA ASN A 239 -3.14 -0.09 3.19
C ASN A 239 -3.35 -1.56 2.81
N LEU A 240 -2.33 -2.16 2.23
CA LEU A 240 -2.26 -3.58 1.90
C LEU A 240 -1.44 -4.34 2.97
N ASP A 241 -1.14 -5.62 2.73
CA ASP A 241 -0.25 -6.37 3.61
C ASP A 241 1.17 -5.80 3.58
N GLY A 242 1.82 -5.80 4.73
CA GLY A 242 3.12 -5.19 4.94
C GLY A 242 4.15 -6.15 5.53
N GLY A 243 5.12 -5.58 6.23
CA GLY A 243 6.17 -6.36 6.88
C GLY A 243 6.99 -7.17 5.88
N GLY A 244 7.16 -8.47 6.13
CA GLY A 244 7.91 -9.36 5.26
C GLY A 244 7.29 -9.57 3.87
N SER A 245 5.99 -9.31 3.71
CA SER A 245 5.29 -9.45 2.42
C SER A 245 5.60 -8.31 1.45
N THR A 246 6.07 -7.15 1.96
CA THR A 246 6.30 -5.94 1.16
C THR A 246 7.29 -6.17 0.04
N THR A 247 6.81 -6.11 -1.19
CA THR A 247 7.59 -6.33 -2.43
C THR A 247 7.24 -5.28 -3.46
N PHE A 248 8.26 -4.72 -4.13
CA PHE A 248 8.14 -3.80 -5.27
C PHE A 248 8.90 -4.38 -6.46
N TYR A 249 8.16 -4.82 -7.46
CA TYR A 249 8.68 -5.52 -8.63
C TYR A 249 8.62 -4.66 -9.89
N ALA A 250 9.63 -4.81 -10.76
CA ALA A 250 9.65 -4.31 -12.12
C ALA A 250 10.17 -5.39 -13.08
N ASP A 251 9.61 -5.47 -14.29
CA ASP A 251 10.15 -6.30 -15.36
C ASP A 251 11.39 -5.63 -15.96
N LEU A 252 12.51 -5.78 -15.29
CA LEU A 252 13.81 -5.34 -15.76
C LEU A 252 14.51 -6.53 -16.43
N ARG A 253 14.72 -6.46 -17.72
CA ARG A 253 15.43 -7.49 -18.48
C ARG A 253 16.79 -7.80 -17.86
N GLY A 254 16.98 -9.02 -17.38
CA GLY A 254 18.23 -9.53 -16.85
C GLY A 254 18.43 -9.40 -15.32
N ASN A 255 17.42 -8.99 -14.57
CA ASN A 255 17.44 -8.94 -13.10
C ASN A 255 16.24 -9.71 -12.54
N HIS A 256 16.27 -10.12 -11.22
CA HIS A 256 15.08 -10.74 -10.59
C HIS A 256 13.87 -9.81 -10.55
N GLY A 257 14.06 -8.52 -10.76
CA GLY A 257 13.01 -7.53 -10.81
C GLY A 257 12.55 -6.99 -9.46
N VAL A 258 13.01 -7.50 -8.31
CA VAL A 258 12.70 -6.93 -6.98
C VAL A 258 13.60 -5.73 -6.74
N LEU A 259 12.99 -4.54 -6.57
CA LEU A 259 13.71 -3.27 -6.49
C LEU A 259 13.79 -2.69 -5.08
N ASN A 260 12.84 -3.03 -4.20
CA ASN A 260 12.88 -2.67 -2.80
C ASN A 260 13.76 -3.64 -1.99
N TYR A 261 13.79 -3.47 -0.68
CA TYR A 261 14.55 -4.29 0.26
C TYR A 261 13.59 -5.11 1.15
N PRO A 262 13.04 -6.24 0.64
CA PRO A 262 12.12 -7.06 1.41
C PRO A 262 12.80 -7.63 2.65
N SER A 263 12.09 -7.65 3.79
CA SER A 263 12.71 -7.92 5.09
C SER A 263 12.50 -9.32 5.64
N ASP A 264 11.99 -10.28 4.87
CA ASP A 264 11.66 -11.61 5.38
C ASP A 264 12.90 -12.47 5.71
N ASN A 265 14.04 -12.20 5.08
CA ASN A 265 15.34 -12.83 5.38
C ASN A 265 16.12 -12.10 6.49
N GLY A 266 15.58 -11.00 7.06
CA GLY A 266 16.24 -10.20 8.10
C GLY A 266 17.44 -9.38 7.61
N ARG A 267 17.62 -9.20 6.29
CA ARG A 267 18.72 -8.46 5.69
C ARG A 267 18.18 -7.26 4.90
N PHE A 268 19.06 -6.28 4.68
CA PHE A 268 18.75 -5.14 3.82
C PHE A 268 19.37 -5.38 2.43
N ASP A 269 18.76 -6.33 1.70
CA ASP A 269 19.12 -6.73 0.33
C ASP A 269 17.84 -7.00 -0.49
N HIS A 270 17.98 -7.36 -1.75
CA HIS A 270 16.85 -7.61 -2.65
C HIS A 270 16.36 -9.08 -2.62
N GLU A 271 16.94 -9.93 -1.75
CA GLU A 271 16.71 -11.38 -1.74
C GLU A 271 15.65 -11.83 -0.71
N GLY A 272 15.17 -10.89 0.12
CA GLY A 272 14.26 -11.17 1.24
C GLY A 272 12.79 -11.26 0.88
N GLU A 273 12.43 -11.55 -0.38
CA GLU A 273 11.05 -11.63 -0.83
C GLU A 273 10.32 -12.83 -0.22
N ARG A 274 9.19 -12.57 0.45
CA ARG A 274 8.30 -13.59 1.01
C ARG A 274 7.36 -14.15 -0.05
N THR A 275 7.03 -15.44 0.05
CA THR A 275 5.89 -16.00 -0.69
C THR A 275 4.56 -15.54 -0.08
N VAL A 276 3.65 -15.05 -0.90
CA VAL A 276 2.33 -14.48 -0.53
C VAL A 276 1.21 -15.18 -1.31
N SER A 277 -0.05 -15.00 -0.92
CA SER A 277 -1.17 -15.62 -1.61
C SER A 277 -1.68 -14.82 -2.80
N ASN A 278 -1.49 -13.50 -2.79
CA ASN A 278 -2.05 -12.61 -3.80
C ASN A 278 -1.17 -11.37 -4.02
N ALA A 279 -1.34 -10.75 -5.19
CA ALA A 279 -0.57 -9.59 -5.61
C ALA A 279 -1.41 -8.62 -6.45
N VAL A 280 -0.96 -7.36 -6.53
CA VAL A 280 -1.45 -6.35 -7.46
C VAL A 280 -0.43 -6.18 -8.57
N LEU A 281 -0.83 -6.47 -9.79
CA LEU A 281 0.00 -6.45 -10.99
C LEU A 281 -0.35 -5.25 -11.86
N VAL A 282 0.63 -4.74 -12.59
CA VAL A 282 0.46 -3.76 -13.66
C VAL A 282 0.76 -4.45 -14.97
N VAL A 283 -0.24 -4.59 -15.81
CA VAL A 283 -0.12 -5.27 -17.12
C VAL A 283 -0.38 -4.29 -18.25
N ARG A 284 0.16 -4.58 -19.46
CA ARG A 284 -0.18 -3.79 -20.64
C ARG A 284 -1.60 -4.09 -21.08
N LYS A 285 -2.36 -3.04 -21.39
CA LYS A 285 -3.66 -3.19 -22.06
C LYS A 285 -3.46 -3.83 -23.43
N ALA A 286 -4.32 -4.79 -23.78
CA ALA A 286 -4.33 -5.30 -25.14
C ALA A 286 -4.65 -4.15 -26.12
N LYS A 287 -3.85 -4.00 -27.16
CA LYS A 287 -4.13 -2.98 -28.21
C LYS A 287 -5.52 -3.27 -28.78
N LYS A 288 -6.44 -2.30 -28.66
CA LYS A 288 -7.71 -2.38 -29.38
C LYS A 288 -7.37 -2.48 -30.89
N ARG A 289 -7.72 -3.61 -31.49
CA ARG A 289 -7.60 -3.81 -32.96
C ARG A 289 -8.65 -3.00 -33.68
#